data_282736c21c3a9581a8e6f920baf8466b
#
_entry.id   282736c21c3a9581a8e6f920baf8466b
#
_cell.length_a   1.000
_cell.length_b   1.000
_cell.length_c   1.000
_cell.angle_alpha   90.00
_cell.angle_beta   90.00
_cell.angle_gamma   90.00
#
_symmetry.space_group_name_H-M   'P 1'
#
loop_
_entity.id
_entity.type
_entity.pdbx_description
1 polymer ?
#
loop_
_entity_poly.entity_id
_entity_poly.type
_entity_poly.pdbx_seq_one_letter_code
_entity_poly.pdbx_strand_id
1 'polypeptide(L)'
;MTPINRAEVERRRERLLEEYGREGVDLVETRWESPPDEFEEFVAGSRAGYVGGAYCWVTRTGEQFADLTESMPESALPGRNEERALLVLGRDDSGWGVPGGGQEDDETYEQAAVREVREETGVDCEVTDLFRLERVERHCTDPDDDRVNHMLYGFFDADYAGGEIRIQPGELHGAAWFREPPARIHPATETKAAEWFGERQ
;
A
#
# COMPACT_ATOMS: atom_id res chain seq x y z
N MET A 1 12.49 -15.47 -23.36
CA MET A 1 11.54 -14.71 -22.53
C MET A 1 11.31 -13.35 -23.14
N THR A 2 10.06 -13.01 -23.43
CA THR A 2 9.67 -11.75 -24.09
C THR A 2 9.10 -10.81 -23.03
N PRO A 3 9.82 -9.73 -22.64
CA PRO A 3 9.39 -8.85 -21.58
C PRO A 3 8.25 -7.91 -22.02
N ILE A 4 7.28 -7.70 -21.14
CA ILE A 4 6.20 -6.71 -21.29
C ILE A 4 6.38 -5.68 -20.17
N ASN A 5 6.34 -4.39 -20.48
CA ASN A 5 6.49 -3.24 -19.56
C ASN A 5 7.84 -3.09 -18.86
N ARG A 6 8.83 -3.95 -19.07
CA ARG A 6 10.08 -3.92 -18.31
C ARG A 6 10.75 -2.53 -18.29
N ALA A 7 10.86 -1.89 -19.46
CA ALA A 7 11.51 -0.59 -19.57
C ALA A 7 10.75 0.51 -18.80
N GLU A 8 9.42 0.46 -18.81
CA GLU A 8 8.57 1.38 -18.10
C GLU A 8 8.68 1.18 -16.57
N VAL A 9 8.64 -0.08 -16.12
CA VAL A 9 8.84 -0.45 -14.70
C VAL A 9 10.19 0.05 -14.18
N GLU A 10 11.28 -0.18 -14.93
CA GLU A 10 12.62 0.30 -14.51
C GLU A 10 12.68 1.83 -14.49
N ARG A 11 12.11 2.52 -15.46
CA ARG A 11 12.05 3.98 -15.48
C ARG A 11 11.32 4.54 -14.26
N ARG A 12 10.17 3.97 -13.89
CA ARG A 12 9.40 4.38 -12.71
C ARG A 12 10.14 4.06 -11.41
N ARG A 13 10.75 2.90 -11.34
CA ARG A 13 11.59 2.49 -10.20
C ARG A 13 12.77 3.44 -10.00
N GLU A 14 13.49 3.78 -11.06
CA GLU A 14 14.59 4.72 -11.00
C GLU A 14 14.13 6.09 -10.51
N ARG A 15 13.03 6.64 -11.03
CA ARG A 15 12.46 7.91 -10.58
C ARG A 15 12.17 7.88 -9.06
N LEU A 16 11.51 6.85 -8.55
CA LEU A 16 11.21 6.74 -7.12
C LEU A 16 12.49 6.68 -6.27
N LEU A 17 13.49 5.93 -6.71
CA LEU A 17 14.77 5.83 -6.01
C LEU A 17 15.64 7.09 -6.13
N GLU A 18 15.45 7.92 -7.14
CA GLU A 18 16.07 9.25 -7.23
C GLU A 18 15.40 10.24 -6.30
N GLU A 19 14.08 10.18 -6.15
CA GLU A 19 13.28 11.06 -5.29
C GLU A 19 13.52 10.79 -3.80
N TYR A 20 13.40 9.53 -3.39
CA TYR A 20 13.43 9.11 -1.97
C TYR A 20 14.79 8.59 -1.52
N GLY A 21 15.72 8.34 -2.44
CA GLY A 21 16.97 7.66 -2.14
C GLY A 21 16.82 6.12 -2.10
N ARG A 22 17.97 5.45 -2.00
CA ARG A 22 18.00 3.97 -1.89
C ARG A 22 18.17 3.49 -0.46
N GLU A 23 18.69 4.33 0.40
CA GLU A 23 18.96 4.00 1.79
C GLU A 23 17.63 3.92 2.56
N GLY A 24 17.38 2.80 3.20
CA GLY A 24 16.13 2.56 3.94
C GLY A 24 14.98 1.96 3.11
N VAL A 25 15.10 1.92 1.77
CA VAL A 25 14.06 1.32 0.92
C VAL A 25 14.28 -0.20 0.79
N ASP A 26 13.31 -0.99 1.21
CA ASP A 26 13.29 -2.44 0.98
C ASP A 26 13.00 -2.74 -0.50
N LEU A 27 13.98 -3.30 -1.20
CA LEU A 27 13.86 -3.63 -2.62
C LEU A 27 13.56 -5.11 -2.79
N VAL A 28 12.32 -5.43 -3.13
CA VAL A 28 11.83 -6.80 -3.27
C VAL A 28 11.63 -7.17 -4.73
N GLU A 29 12.05 -8.36 -5.10
CA GLU A 29 11.77 -8.96 -6.40
C GLU A 29 10.98 -10.24 -6.20
N THR A 30 9.79 -10.30 -6.80
CA THR A 30 8.86 -11.43 -6.64
C THR A 30 8.49 -12.01 -8.00
N ARG A 31 8.37 -13.33 -8.05
CA ARG A 31 7.86 -14.04 -9.20
C ARG A 31 6.47 -14.59 -8.89
N TRP A 32 5.50 -14.22 -9.71
CA TRP A 32 4.14 -14.75 -9.65
C TRP A 32 3.83 -15.58 -10.88
N GLU A 33 2.98 -16.56 -10.71
CA GLU A 33 2.50 -17.41 -11.79
C GLU A 33 0.97 -17.30 -11.86
N SER A 34 0.43 -17.10 -13.06
CA SER A 34 -1.01 -16.99 -13.30
C SER A 34 -1.46 -17.93 -14.40
N PRO A 35 -2.68 -18.48 -14.31
CA PRO A 35 -3.33 -19.18 -15.41
C PRO A 35 -3.38 -18.33 -16.67
N PRO A 36 -3.46 -18.94 -17.87
CA PRO A 36 -3.40 -18.22 -19.15
C PRO A 36 -4.43 -17.09 -19.30
N ASP A 37 -5.67 -17.31 -18.89
CA ASP A 37 -6.75 -16.32 -18.92
C ASP A 37 -6.46 -15.10 -18.02
N GLU A 38 -6.09 -15.35 -16.80
CA GLU A 38 -5.68 -14.29 -15.84
C GLU A 38 -4.42 -13.56 -16.33
N PHE A 39 -3.44 -14.30 -16.88
CA PHE A 39 -2.21 -13.71 -17.42
C PHE A 39 -2.50 -12.75 -18.59
N GLU A 40 -3.42 -13.11 -19.51
CA GLU A 40 -3.84 -12.25 -20.60
C GLU A 40 -4.54 -10.97 -20.11
N GLU A 41 -5.31 -11.03 -19.03
CA GLU A 41 -5.90 -9.83 -18.43
C GLU A 41 -4.82 -8.86 -17.93
N PHE A 42 -3.79 -9.36 -17.23
CA PHE A 42 -2.65 -8.53 -16.81
C PHE A 42 -1.87 -7.97 -18.00
N VAL A 43 -1.65 -8.75 -19.04
CA VAL A 43 -0.98 -8.28 -20.28
C VAL A 43 -1.81 -7.20 -20.94
N ALA A 44 -3.12 -7.35 -21.01
CA ALA A 44 -4.01 -6.35 -21.59
C ALA A 44 -4.00 -5.05 -20.77
N GLY A 45 -4.08 -5.13 -19.46
CA GLY A 45 -3.95 -3.99 -18.53
C GLY A 45 -2.61 -3.27 -18.72
N SER A 46 -1.51 -4.03 -18.78
CA SER A 46 -0.17 -3.48 -19.00
C SER A 46 -0.02 -2.76 -20.34
N ARG A 47 -0.65 -3.25 -21.39
CA ARG A 47 -0.68 -2.58 -22.72
C ARG A 47 -1.56 -1.33 -22.71
N ALA A 48 -2.54 -1.28 -21.82
CA ALA A 48 -3.39 -0.11 -21.60
C ALA A 48 -2.77 0.94 -20.66
N GLY A 49 -1.56 0.68 -20.12
CA GLY A 49 -0.82 1.63 -19.26
C GLY A 49 -0.76 1.26 -17.78
N TYR A 50 -1.48 0.21 -17.35
CA TYR A 50 -1.41 -0.26 -15.96
C TYR A 50 -0.05 -0.92 -15.69
N VAL A 51 0.69 -0.39 -14.70
CA VAL A 51 2.06 -0.83 -14.39
C VAL A 51 2.20 -1.32 -12.95
N GLY A 52 1.15 -1.24 -12.16
CA GLY A 52 1.17 -1.65 -10.75
C GLY A 52 0.32 -0.75 -9.87
N GLY A 53 0.69 -0.64 -8.59
CA GLY A 53 -0.09 0.08 -7.61
C GLY A 53 0.74 0.71 -6.50
N ALA A 54 0.06 1.43 -5.63
CA ALA A 54 0.67 2.15 -4.53
C ALA A 54 -0.14 1.99 -3.23
N TYR A 55 0.58 1.92 -2.12
CA TYR A 55 0.04 1.64 -0.79
C TYR A 55 0.65 2.58 0.24
N CYS A 56 -0.10 2.96 1.29
CA CYS A 56 0.36 3.87 2.32
C CYS A 56 0.27 3.28 3.72
N TRP A 57 1.36 3.40 4.46
CA TRP A 57 1.37 3.29 5.91
C TRP A 57 1.08 4.67 6.50
N VAL A 58 -0.19 4.97 6.77
CA VAL A 58 -0.61 6.28 7.28
C VAL A 58 -0.56 6.27 8.81
N THR A 59 0.10 7.28 9.40
CA THR A 59 0.17 7.45 10.85
C THR A 59 -0.49 8.74 11.29
N ARG A 60 -1.03 8.75 12.52
CA ARG A 60 -1.48 9.96 13.19
C ARG A 60 -1.11 9.96 14.66
N THR A 61 -0.85 11.14 15.20
CA THR A 61 -0.49 11.36 16.60
C THR A 61 -1.71 11.54 17.50
N GLY A 62 -1.53 11.43 18.83
CA GLY A 62 -2.58 11.68 19.82
C GLY A 62 -3.17 13.08 19.77
N GLU A 63 -2.41 14.09 19.35
CA GLU A 63 -2.93 15.46 19.17
C GLU A 63 -3.99 15.56 18.06
N GLN A 64 -3.84 14.74 17.02
CA GLN A 64 -4.78 14.68 15.89
C GLN A 64 -6.06 13.88 16.20
N PHE A 65 -6.15 13.29 17.39
CA PHE A 65 -7.36 12.66 17.92
C PHE A 65 -8.22 13.59 18.80
N ALA A 66 -7.84 14.84 18.97
CA ALA A 66 -8.45 15.77 19.96
C ALA A 66 -9.97 15.88 19.82
N ASP A 67 -10.47 15.93 18.58
CA ASP A 67 -11.91 16.05 18.31
C ASP A 67 -12.74 14.82 18.73
N LEU A 68 -12.08 13.66 18.83
CA LEU A 68 -12.73 12.40 19.25
C LEU A 68 -12.70 12.21 20.77
N THR A 69 -11.93 13.00 21.50
CA THR A 69 -11.59 12.75 22.90
C THR A 69 -12.51 13.44 23.89
N GLU A 70 -13.28 14.46 23.52
CA GLU A 70 -14.15 15.23 24.42
C GLU A 70 -15.21 14.37 25.15
N SER A 71 -15.62 13.26 24.54
CA SER A 71 -16.60 12.34 25.13
C SER A 71 -16.00 11.06 25.73
N MET A 72 -14.67 10.91 25.72
CA MET A 72 -13.99 9.72 26.21
C MET A 72 -13.62 9.85 27.68
N PRO A 73 -13.57 8.74 28.45
CA PRO A 73 -12.98 8.73 29.78
C PRO A 73 -11.49 9.16 29.71
N GLU A 74 -11.05 9.94 30.67
CA GLU A 74 -9.67 10.45 30.73
C GLU A 74 -8.61 9.32 30.66
N SER A 75 -8.93 8.14 31.21
CA SER A 75 -8.09 6.94 31.14
C SER A 75 -7.96 6.31 29.74
N ALA A 76 -8.82 6.70 28.81
CA ALA A 76 -8.83 6.19 27.43
C ALA A 76 -8.29 7.23 26.42
N LEU A 77 -7.91 8.42 26.89
CA LEU A 77 -7.34 9.44 26.02
C LEU A 77 -5.94 9.01 25.53
N PRO A 78 -5.67 9.12 24.23
CA PRO A 78 -4.33 8.86 23.72
C PRO A 78 -3.34 9.89 24.29
N GLY A 79 -2.16 9.45 24.65
CA GLY A 79 -1.05 10.36 24.98
C GLY A 79 -0.74 11.25 23.76
N ARG A 80 -0.29 12.49 23.99
CA ARG A 80 0.01 13.43 22.89
C ARG A 80 0.94 12.86 21.82
N ASN A 81 1.91 12.06 22.25
CA ASN A 81 2.90 11.40 21.39
C ASN A 81 2.52 9.95 21.03
N GLU A 82 1.30 9.51 21.36
CA GLU A 82 0.84 8.19 20.98
C GLU A 82 0.50 8.20 19.49
N GLU A 83 1.18 7.37 18.73
CA GLU A 83 0.90 7.21 17.29
C GLU A 83 0.05 5.99 17.03
N ARG A 84 -0.76 6.07 16.00
CA ARG A 84 -1.58 4.96 15.49
C ARG A 84 -1.44 4.86 13.99
N ALA A 85 -1.37 3.62 13.49
CA ALA A 85 -1.36 3.33 12.06
C ALA A 85 -2.76 2.99 11.56
N LEU A 86 -3.09 3.49 10.38
CA LEU A 86 -4.30 3.14 9.65
C LEU A 86 -4.10 1.81 8.94
N LEU A 87 -4.93 0.83 9.28
CA LEU A 87 -4.99 -0.43 8.54
C LEU A 87 -6.41 -0.69 8.05
N VAL A 88 -6.51 -1.42 6.95
CA VAL A 88 -7.75 -1.84 6.31
C VAL A 88 -7.89 -3.35 6.31
N LEU A 89 -9.10 -3.85 6.36
CA LEU A 89 -9.42 -5.27 6.23
C LEU A 89 -10.12 -5.49 4.89
N GLY A 90 -9.40 -6.10 3.96
CA GLY A 90 -9.93 -6.52 2.67
C GLY A 90 -10.96 -7.64 2.78
N ARG A 91 -11.64 -7.94 1.68
CA ARG A 91 -12.66 -9.00 1.63
C ARG A 91 -12.10 -10.39 1.39
N ASP A 92 -10.83 -10.49 1.07
CA ASP A 92 -10.13 -11.75 0.77
C ASP A 92 -9.69 -12.55 2.01
N ASP A 93 -10.01 -12.04 3.20
CA ASP A 93 -9.67 -12.67 4.49
C ASP A 93 -8.17 -12.85 4.76
N SER A 94 -7.31 -12.11 4.02
CA SER A 94 -5.84 -12.18 4.14
C SER A 94 -5.28 -11.52 5.40
N GLY A 95 -6.08 -10.73 6.11
CA GLY A 95 -5.69 -9.98 7.31
C GLY A 95 -5.70 -8.47 7.10
N TRP A 96 -5.31 -7.73 8.14
CA TRP A 96 -5.22 -6.29 8.12
C TRP A 96 -3.97 -5.84 7.34
N GLY A 97 -4.15 -5.02 6.34
CA GLY A 97 -3.10 -4.47 5.50
C GLY A 97 -3.13 -2.95 5.43
N VAL A 98 -2.23 -2.38 4.67
CA VAL A 98 -2.24 -0.94 4.37
C VAL A 98 -3.25 -0.63 3.26
N PRO A 99 -3.93 0.54 3.31
CA PRO A 99 -4.77 0.98 2.21
C PRO A 99 -3.94 1.26 0.96
N GLY A 100 -4.53 1.06 -0.20
CA GLY A 100 -3.90 1.30 -1.49
C GLY A 100 -4.45 0.42 -2.59
N GLY A 101 -4.08 0.73 -3.83
CA GLY A 101 -4.58 0.04 -5.01
C GLY A 101 -3.84 0.37 -6.28
N GLY A 102 -4.50 0.17 -7.40
CA GLY A 102 -3.94 0.33 -8.72
C GLY A 102 -3.72 1.78 -9.12
N GLN A 103 -2.67 2.04 -9.90
CA GLN A 103 -2.50 3.32 -10.58
C GLN A 103 -3.55 3.48 -11.67
N GLU A 104 -4.11 4.68 -11.80
CA GLU A 104 -5.01 5.07 -12.88
C GLU A 104 -4.36 6.12 -13.78
N ASP A 105 -4.67 6.08 -15.05
CA ASP A 105 -4.23 7.06 -16.05
C ASP A 105 -2.74 7.45 -15.94
N ASP A 106 -2.45 8.75 -15.95
CA ASP A 106 -1.11 9.33 -15.84
C ASP A 106 -0.70 9.67 -14.39
N GLU A 107 -1.32 9.07 -13.38
CA GLU A 107 -0.97 9.30 -11.98
C GLU A 107 0.48 8.91 -11.66
N THR A 108 1.10 9.64 -10.73
CA THR A 108 2.29 9.15 -10.04
C THR A 108 1.91 8.10 -8.98
N TYR A 109 2.86 7.32 -8.48
CA TYR A 109 2.60 6.37 -7.39
C TYR A 109 2.11 7.07 -6.12
N GLU A 110 2.66 8.25 -5.83
CA GLU A 110 2.27 9.07 -4.68
C GLU A 110 0.81 9.55 -4.81
N GLN A 111 0.42 9.98 -6.00
CA GLN A 111 -0.97 10.40 -6.28
C GLN A 111 -1.94 9.23 -6.15
N ALA A 112 -1.59 8.07 -6.73
CA ALA A 112 -2.39 6.86 -6.60
C ALA A 112 -2.54 6.45 -5.12
N ALA A 113 -1.45 6.44 -4.35
CA ALA A 113 -1.48 6.11 -2.94
C ALA A 113 -2.41 7.03 -2.12
N VAL A 114 -2.33 8.34 -2.32
CA VAL A 114 -3.19 9.32 -1.63
C VAL A 114 -4.66 9.18 -2.06
N ARG A 115 -4.93 8.99 -3.36
CA ARG A 115 -6.29 8.75 -3.87
C ARG A 115 -6.90 7.51 -3.25
N GLU A 116 -6.20 6.39 -3.28
CA GLU A 116 -6.68 5.10 -2.76
C GLU A 116 -6.96 5.16 -1.25
N VAL A 117 -6.05 5.77 -0.46
CA VAL A 117 -6.30 5.99 0.97
C VAL A 117 -7.62 6.72 1.19
N ARG A 118 -7.85 7.79 0.42
CA ARG A 118 -9.07 8.58 0.55
C ARG A 118 -10.32 7.83 0.09
N GLU A 119 -10.25 7.12 -1.02
CA GLU A 119 -11.38 6.35 -1.58
C GLU A 119 -11.78 5.19 -0.66
N GLU A 120 -10.81 4.41 -0.22
CA GLU A 120 -11.03 3.24 0.62
C GLU A 120 -11.45 3.61 2.05
N THR A 121 -10.87 4.68 2.61
CA THR A 121 -10.99 4.96 4.05
C THR A 121 -11.63 6.29 4.40
N GLY A 122 -11.72 7.24 3.48
CA GLY A 122 -12.17 8.62 3.76
C GLY A 122 -11.11 9.48 4.47
N VAL A 123 -9.90 8.97 4.68
CA VAL A 123 -8.79 9.67 5.32
C VAL A 123 -7.97 10.41 4.28
N ASP A 124 -7.60 11.66 4.56
CA ASP A 124 -6.62 12.43 3.79
C ASP A 124 -5.23 12.24 4.39
N CYS A 125 -4.22 12.07 3.54
CA CYS A 125 -2.82 11.89 3.97
C CYS A 125 -1.84 12.61 3.05
N GLU A 126 -0.62 12.83 3.55
CA GLU A 126 0.52 13.37 2.82
C GLU A 126 1.65 12.34 2.84
N VAL A 127 2.13 11.92 1.67
CA VAL A 127 3.26 11.00 1.54
C VAL A 127 4.53 11.68 2.05
N THR A 128 5.27 10.99 2.90
CA THR A 128 6.50 11.51 3.53
C THR A 128 7.76 10.77 3.11
N ASP A 129 7.66 9.45 2.87
CA ASP A 129 8.82 8.64 2.49
C ASP A 129 8.38 7.39 1.72
N LEU A 130 9.35 6.69 1.13
CA LEU A 130 9.20 5.42 0.45
C LEU A 130 9.93 4.33 1.24
N PHE A 131 9.21 3.36 1.81
CA PHE A 131 9.86 2.30 2.59
C PHE A 131 10.06 0.98 1.84
N ARG A 132 9.31 0.72 0.75
CA ARG A 132 9.45 -0.51 -0.03
C ARG A 132 9.08 -0.31 -1.50
N LEU A 133 9.84 -0.96 -2.38
CA LEU A 133 9.50 -1.16 -3.80
C LEU A 133 9.50 -2.66 -4.10
N GLU A 134 8.39 -3.16 -4.59
CA GLU A 134 8.27 -4.53 -5.03
C GLU A 134 8.13 -4.61 -6.56
N ARG A 135 9.14 -5.19 -7.20
CA ARG A 135 9.09 -5.53 -8.63
C ARG A 135 8.58 -6.94 -8.79
N VAL A 136 7.47 -7.08 -9.49
CA VAL A 136 6.87 -8.39 -9.77
C VAL A 136 7.12 -8.80 -11.22
N GLU A 137 7.62 -10.01 -11.41
CA GLU A 137 7.65 -10.71 -12.68
C GLU A 137 6.50 -11.72 -12.70
N ARG A 138 5.48 -11.46 -13.50
CA ARG A 138 4.35 -12.36 -13.67
C ARG A 138 4.55 -13.23 -14.90
N HIS A 139 4.46 -14.53 -14.70
CA HIS A 139 4.63 -15.55 -15.72
C HIS A 139 3.32 -16.30 -15.96
N CYS A 140 3.09 -16.72 -17.22
CA CYS A 140 2.02 -17.66 -17.51
C CYS A 140 2.39 -19.06 -17.03
N THR A 141 1.40 -19.82 -16.51
CA THR A 141 1.60 -21.24 -16.20
C THR A 141 1.66 -22.14 -17.44
N ASP A 142 1.29 -21.63 -18.62
CA ASP A 142 1.49 -22.33 -19.89
C ASP A 142 2.99 -22.34 -20.25
N PRO A 143 3.65 -23.50 -20.33
CA PRO A 143 5.08 -23.60 -20.64
C PRO A 143 5.45 -23.12 -22.06
N ASP A 144 4.50 -23.05 -22.97
CA ASP A 144 4.71 -22.55 -24.33
C ASP A 144 4.64 -21.02 -24.43
N ASP A 145 4.19 -20.35 -23.36
CA ASP A 145 4.18 -18.88 -23.27
C ASP A 145 5.46 -18.36 -22.62
N ASP A 146 6.35 -17.76 -23.40
CA ASP A 146 7.62 -17.23 -22.93
C ASP A 146 7.57 -15.75 -22.48
N ARG A 147 6.39 -15.14 -22.45
CA ARG A 147 6.19 -13.74 -22.04
C ARG A 147 6.37 -13.58 -20.52
N VAL A 148 6.89 -12.43 -20.13
CA VAL A 148 7.00 -12.01 -18.74
C VAL A 148 6.42 -10.61 -18.61
N ASN A 149 5.36 -10.47 -17.82
CA ASN A 149 4.76 -9.18 -17.53
C ASN A 149 5.38 -8.59 -16.27
N HIS A 150 5.94 -7.38 -16.37
CA HIS A 150 6.58 -6.68 -15.27
C HIS A 150 5.62 -5.67 -14.64
N MET A 151 5.61 -5.61 -13.31
CA MET A 151 4.80 -4.68 -12.53
C MET A 151 5.65 -4.11 -11.38
N LEU A 152 5.27 -2.93 -10.89
CA LEU A 152 5.93 -2.27 -9.77
C LEU A 152 4.88 -1.85 -8.73
N TYR A 153 5.12 -2.16 -7.48
CA TYR A 153 4.31 -1.72 -6.36
C TYR A 153 5.16 -0.86 -5.42
N GLY A 154 4.66 0.34 -5.10
CA GLY A 154 5.30 1.27 -4.18
C GLY A 154 4.57 1.29 -2.84
N PHE A 155 5.33 1.29 -1.74
CA PHE A 155 4.80 1.35 -0.38
C PHE A 155 5.40 2.55 0.33
N PHE A 156 4.54 3.48 0.74
CA PHE A 156 4.93 4.78 1.26
C PHE A 156 4.58 4.93 2.74
N ASP A 157 5.40 5.65 3.48
CA ASP A 157 5.01 6.27 4.74
C ASP A 157 4.23 7.55 4.44
N ALA A 158 3.22 7.83 5.24
CA ALA A 158 2.40 9.02 5.10
C ALA A 158 1.88 9.54 6.44
N ASP A 159 1.75 10.85 6.55
CA ASP A 159 1.16 11.52 7.69
C ASP A 159 -0.33 11.80 7.45
N TYR A 160 -1.14 11.65 8.50
CA TYR A 160 -2.53 12.03 8.49
C TYR A 160 -2.68 13.54 8.28
N ALA A 161 -3.47 13.94 7.29
CA ALA A 161 -3.76 15.33 6.94
C ALA A 161 -5.21 15.75 7.23
N GLY A 162 -6.12 14.78 7.46
CA GLY A 162 -7.53 15.08 7.71
C GLY A 162 -8.46 13.90 7.42
N GLY A 163 -9.76 14.20 7.42
CA GLY A 163 -10.79 13.21 7.12
C GLY A 163 -11.15 12.29 8.29
N GLU A 164 -12.19 11.49 8.08
CA GLU A 164 -12.69 10.52 9.05
C GLU A 164 -12.88 9.17 8.35
N ILE A 165 -12.71 8.07 9.10
CA ILE A 165 -12.91 6.74 8.53
C ILE A 165 -14.35 6.60 8.01
N ARG A 166 -14.45 6.38 6.70
CA ARG A 166 -15.66 6.07 5.94
C ARG A 166 -15.31 5.05 4.87
N ILE A 167 -15.45 3.78 5.19
CA ILE A 167 -15.12 2.70 4.24
C ILE A 167 -16.07 2.71 3.04
N GLN A 168 -15.52 2.41 1.87
CA GLN A 168 -16.29 2.24 0.65
C GLN A 168 -17.10 0.93 0.72
N PRO A 169 -18.44 1.00 0.61
CA PRO A 169 -19.26 -0.20 0.65
C PRO A 169 -18.92 -1.15 -0.50
N GLY A 170 -18.61 -2.39 -0.16
CA GLY A 170 -18.34 -3.44 -1.17
C GLY A 170 -16.86 -3.77 -1.38
N GLU A 171 -15.94 -2.95 -0.96
CA GLU A 171 -14.50 -3.16 -1.13
C GLU A 171 -13.82 -3.66 0.14
N LEU A 172 -14.11 -3.04 1.26
CA LEU A 172 -13.52 -3.39 2.54
C LEU A 172 -14.53 -3.99 3.52
N HIS A 173 -14.04 -4.80 4.44
CA HIS A 173 -14.76 -5.20 5.65
C HIS A 173 -14.59 -4.18 6.78
N GLY A 174 -13.49 -3.42 6.80
CA GLY A 174 -13.25 -2.42 7.83
C GLY A 174 -11.99 -1.60 7.61
N ALA A 175 -11.91 -0.49 8.34
CA ALA A 175 -10.70 0.31 8.51
C ALA A 175 -10.62 0.75 9.98
N ALA A 176 -9.41 0.81 10.55
CA ALA A 176 -9.23 1.23 11.93
C ALA A 176 -7.81 1.78 12.17
N TRP A 177 -7.70 2.59 13.24
CA TRP A 177 -6.43 3.10 13.74
C TRP A 177 -5.87 2.20 14.84
N PHE A 178 -4.72 1.60 14.58
CA PHE A 178 -4.08 0.63 15.46
C PHE A 178 -2.92 1.25 16.23
N ARG A 179 -2.89 1.03 17.54
CA ARG A 179 -1.76 1.30 18.43
C ARG A 179 -0.89 0.05 18.62
N GLU A 180 -1.53 -1.10 18.58
CA GLU A 180 -0.93 -2.42 18.74
C GLU A 180 -1.24 -3.28 17.52
N PRO A 181 -0.38 -4.25 17.16
CA PRO A 181 -0.61 -5.04 15.96
C PRO A 181 -1.91 -5.85 16.08
N PRO A 182 -2.73 -5.90 15.03
CA PRO A 182 -3.87 -6.81 14.99
C PRO A 182 -3.42 -8.28 15.00
N ALA A 183 -4.32 -9.19 15.38
CA ALA A 183 -4.01 -10.61 15.47
C ALA A 183 -3.63 -11.26 14.12
N ARG A 184 -4.06 -10.68 13.02
CA ARG A 184 -3.74 -11.12 11.65
C ARG A 184 -3.36 -9.91 10.82
N ILE A 185 -2.16 -9.95 10.27
CA ILE A 185 -1.61 -8.92 9.37
C ILE A 185 -1.47 -9.53 7.98
N HIS A 186 -1.78 -8.75 6.96
CA HIS A 186 -1.58 -9.13 5.57
C HIS A 186 -0.08 -9.35 5.28
N PRO A 187 0.33 -10.44 4.58
CA PRO A 187 1.74 -10.78 4.36
C PRO A 187 2.59 -9.64 3.78
N ALA A 188 2.05 -8.86 2.86
CA ALA A 188 2.77 -7.72 2.29
C ALA A 188 3.08 -6.60 3.30
N THR A 189 2.40 -6.58 4.45
CA THR A 189 2.51 -5.56 5.50
C THR A 189 3.29 -6.05 6.73
N GLU A 190 3.54 -7.34 6.86
CA GLU A 190 4.10 -7.96 8.07
C GLU A 190 5.43 -7.34 8.51
N THR A 191 6.36 -7.13 7.59
CA THR A 191 7.68 -6.56 7.90
C THR A 191 7.55 -5.16 8.48
N LYS A 192 6.83 -4.27 7.79
CA LYS A 192 6.61 -2.89 8.25
C LYS A 192 5.87 -2.85 9.59
N ALA A 193 4.85 -3.69 9.77
CA ALA A 193 4.11 -3.78 11.02
C ALA A 193 4.99 -4.28 12.18
N ALA A 194 5.84 -5.28 11.95
CA ALA A 194 6.76 -5.78 12.97
C ALA A 194 7.76 -4.71 13.42
N GLU A 195 8.34 -3.96 12.49
CA GLU A 195 9.24 -2.85 12.78
C GLU A 195 8.52 -1.74 13.53
N TRP A 196 7.42 -1.23 12.98
CA TRP A 196 6.71 -0.08 13.54
C TRP A 196 6.10 -0.34 14.92
N PHE A 197 5.44 -1.48 15.13
CA PHE A 197 4.86 -1.85 16.43
C PHE A 197 5.94 -2.36 17.42
N GLY A 198 7.03 -2.97 16.93
CA GLY A 198 8.11 -3.49 17.76
C GLY A 198 8.96 -2.39 18.42
N GLU A 199 9.21 -1.29 17.73
CA GLU A 199 9.97 -0.15 18.25
C GLU A 199 9.25 0.64 19.37
N ARG A 200 7.95 0.41 19.54
CA ARG A 200 7.07 1.15 20.47
C ARG A 200 6.63 0.36 21.72
N GLN A 201 7.18 -0.85 21.92
CA GLN A 201 7.03 -1.63 23.14
C GLN A 201 8.17 -1.28 24.14
#